data_142e7f3291861c4d8133c5ba251903b1
#
_entry.id   142e7f3291861c4d8133c5ba251903b1
#
_cell.length_a   1.000
_cell.length_b   1.000
_cell.length_c   1.000
_cell.angle_alpha   90.00
_cell.angle_beta   90.00
_cell.angle_gamma   90.00
#
_symmetry.space_group_name_H-M   'P 1'
#
loop_
_entity.id
_entity.type
_entity.pdbx_description
1 polymer ?
#
loop_
_entity_poly.entity_id
_entity_poly.type
_entity_poly.pdbx_seq_one_letter_code
_entity_poly.pdbx_strand_id
1 'polypeptide(L)' 'MAGKTFQIGERVNWQSGGGTAEGKVVVFATESGRVGDFVYNASREEPRYIVETDEGRRAAHRAEALSPARPGQA' A
#
# COMPACT_ATOMS: atom_id res chain seq x y z
N MET A 1 13.45 10.03 -11.83
CA MET A 1 13.21 9.09 -11.82
C MET A 1 12.15 8.65 -11.16
N ALA A 2 11.51 7.97 -11.52
CA ALA A 2 10.35 7.59 -10.97
C ALA A 2 10.56 6.82 -9.77
N GLY A 3 9.75 6.90 -8.84
CA GLY A 3 9.83 6.08 -7.67
C GLY A 3 9.26 4.73 -7.94
N LYS A 4 9.01 3.99 -6.88
CA LYS A 4 8.41 2.70 -6.99
C LYS A 4 6.96 2.82 -7.41
N THR A 5 6.52 1.89 -8.19
CA THR A 5 5.12 1.81 -8.55
C THR A 5 4.66 0.37 -8.38
N PHE A 6 3.40 0.21 -8.07
CA PHE A 6 2.81 -1.10 -7.87
C PHE A 6 1.50 -1.15 -8.63
N GLN A 7 1.05 -2.33 -8.96
CA GLN A 7 -0.20 -2.49 -9.68
C GLN A 7 -1.27 -3.02 -8.76
N ILE A 8 -2.51 -2.76 -9.11
CA ILE A 8 -3.64 -3.29 -8.34
C ILE A 8 -3.52 -4.81 -8.36
N GLY A 9 -3.62 -5.40 -7.19
CA GLY A 9 -3.50 -6.84 -7.05
C GLY A 9 -2.10 -7.32 -6.73
N GLU A 10 -1.12 -6.44 -6.83
CA GLU A 10 0.26 -6.84 -6.56
C GLU A 10 0.45 -7.05 -5.08
N ARG A 11 1.18 -8.09 -4.71
CA ARG A 11 1.45 -8.37 -3.31
C ARG A 11 2.64 -7.53 -2.85
N VAL A 12 2.48 -6.92 -1.68
CA VAL A 12 3.49 -6.05 -1.12
C VAL A 12 3.61 -6.31 0.37
N ASN A 13 4.67 -5.80 0.98
CA ASN A 13 4.76 -5.83 2.42
C ASN A 13 5.21 -4.46 2.91
N TRP A 14 5.00 -4.22 4.19
CA TRP A 14 5.34 -2.94 4.80
C TRP A 14 5.56 -3.15 6.29
N GLN A 15 6.19 -2.16 6.92
CA GLN A 15 6.42 -2.21 8.34
C GLN A 15 5.15 -1.84 9.09
N SER A 16 4.84 -2.62 10.08
CA SER A 16 3.69 -2.38 10.90
C SER A 16 4.20 -2.33 12.34
N GLY A 17 3.37 -1.94 13.27
CA GLY A 17 3.81 -1.76 14.63
C GLY A 17 4.46 -2.99 15.23
N GLY A 18 4.03 -4.15 14.88
CA GLY A 18 4.57 -5.36 15.45
C GLY A 18 5.50 -6.12 14.55
N GLY A 19 5.86 -5.57 13.41
CA GLY A 19 6.72 -6.27 12.49
C GLY A 19 6.33 -5.98 11.05
N THR A 20 6.47 -6.96 10.20
CA THR A 20 6.16 -6.78 8.79
C THR A 20 4.78 -7.31 8.49
N ALA A 21 3.99 -6.53 7.80
CA ALA A 21 2.68 -6.95 7.35
C ALA A 21 2.74 -7.20 5.85
N GLU A 22 1.85 -8.01 5.36
CA GLU A 22 1.81 -8.33 3.94
C GLU A 22 0.37 -8.30 3.44
N GLY A 23 0.19 -7.88 2.24
CA GLY A 23 -1.14 -7.85 1.63
C GLY A 23 -1.02 -7.53 0.16
N LYS A 24 -2.09 -7.00 -0.41
CA LYS A 24 -2.08 -6.66 -1.82
C LYS A 24 -2.60 -5.25 -2.01
N VAL A 25 -2.21 -4.63 -3.09
CA VAL A 25 -2.67 -3.30 -3.44
C VAL A 25 -4.08 -3.42 -3.99
N VAL A 26 -5.00 -2.64 -3.43
CA VAL A 26 -6.39 -2.67 -3.89
C VAL A 26 -6.82 -1.36 -4.54
N VAL A 27 -6.16 -0.25 -4.20
CA VAL A 27 -6.51 1.04 -4.79
C VAL A 27 -5.25 1.88 -4.92
N PHE A 28 -5.18 2.66 -5.97
CA PHE A 28 -4.12 3.66 -6.10
C PHE A 28 -4.83 5.00 -5.98
N ALA A 29 -4.61 5.68 -4.87
CA ALA A 29 -5.35 6.89 -4.54
C ALA A 29 -4.53 8.13 -4.82
N THR A 30 -5.11 9.04 -5.57
CA THR A 30 -4.50 10.33 -5.86
C THR A 30 -5.31 11.47 -5.25
N GLU A 31 -6.30 11.11 -4.41
CA GLU A 31 -7.11 12.09 -3.71
C GLU A 31 -7.31 11.58 -2.30
N SER A 32 -7.48 12.49 -1.37
CA SER A 32 -7.73 12.09 0.00
C SER A 32 -9.04 11.32 0.10
N GLY A 33 -9.12 10.46 1.06
CA GLY A 33 -10.31 9.64 1.22
C GLY A 33 -10.33 8.93 2.55
N ARG A 34 -11.15 7.90 2.61
CA ARG A 34 -11.35 7.15 3.83
C ARG A 34 -11.43 5.66 3.54
N VAL A 35 -10.85 4.86 4.39
CA VAL A 35 -10.95 3.43 4.32
C VAL A 35 -11.44 2.99 5.68
N GLY A 36 -12.70 2.57 5.77
CA GLY A 36 -13.29 2.25 7.07
C GLY A 36 -13.28 3.47 7.96
N ASP A 37 -12.65 3.37 9.11
CA ASP A 37 -12.54 4.49 10.03
C ASP A 37 -11.27 5.27 9.82
N PHE A 38 -10.49 4.94 8.84
CA PHE A 38 -9.18 5.53 8.64
C PHE A 38 -9.24 6.55 7.51
N VAL A 39 -8.79 7.76 7.80
CA VAL A 39 -8.75 8.84 6.82
C VAL A 39 -7.32 9.00 6.35
N TYR A 40 -7.13 9.08 5.05
CA TYR A 40 -5.80 9.27 4.50
C TYR A 40 -5.76 10.50 3.61
N ASN A 41 -4.57 11.07 3.46
CA ASN A 41 -4.36 12.20 2.59
C ASN A 41 -3.55 11.74 1.40
N ALA A 42 -3.98 12.11 0.23
CA ALA A 42 -3.26 11.76 -0.99
C ALA A 42 -3.46 12.87 -2.01
N SER A 43 -2.54 12.95 -2.95
CA SER A 43 -2.65 13.90 -4.04
C SER A 43 -1.93 13.28 -5.22
N ARG A 44 -1.96 13.95 -6.35
CA ARG A 44 -1.25 13.44 -7.50
C ARG A 44 0.25 13.46 -7.28
N GLU A 45 0.73 14.45 -6.52
CA GLU A 45 2.15 14.54 -6.23
C GLU A 45 2.57 13.54 -5.18
N GLU A 46 1.64 13.18 -4.29
CA GLU A 46 1.94 12.24 -3.24
C GLU A 46 0.82 11.23 -3.14
N PRO A 47 0.75 10.32 -4.08
CA PRO A 47 -0.32 9.34 -4.06
C PRO A 47 -0.10 8.32 -2.95
N ARG A 48 -1.17 7.62 -2.63
CA ARG A 48 -1.11 6.57 -1.64
C ARG A 48 -1.61 5.29 -2.26
N TYR A 49 -1.05 4.19 -1.83
CA TYR A 49 -1.54 2.88 -2.21
C TYR A 49 -2.35 2.34 -1.04
N ILE A 50 -3.57 1.94 -1.32
CA ILE A 50 -4.39 1.30 -0.30
C ILE A 50 -4.12 -0.17 -0.42
N VAL A 51 -3.70 -0.77 0.68
CA VAL A 51 -3.34 -2.18 0.71
C VAL A 51 -4.28 -2.92 1.65
N GLU A 52 -4.46 -4.19 1.41
CA GLU A 52 -5.37 -4.99 2.22
C GLU A 52 -4.66 -6.28 2.58
N THR A 53 -4.67 -6.61 3.87
CA THR A 53 -4.07 -7.86 4.33
C THR A 53 -5.01 -9.01 4.05
N ASP A 54 -4.49 -10.22 4.21
CA ASP A 54 -5.32 -11.40 4.01
C ASP A 54 -6.45 -11.48 5.03
N GLU A 55 -6.33 -10.74 6.11
CA GLU A 55 -7.35 -10.69 7.13
C GLU A 55 -8.39 -9.64 6.86
N GLY A 56 -8.23 -8.89 5.79
CA GLY A 56 -9.20 -7.87 5.44
C GLY A 56 -8.93 -6.50 6.01
N ARG A 57 -7.79 -6.30 6.63
CA ARG A 57 -7.45 -4.99 7.15
C ARG A 57 -6.85 -4.15 6.05
N ARG A 58 -7.13 -2.87 6.09
CA ARG A 58 -6.64 -1.96 5.06
C ARG A 58 -5.80 -0.87 5.66
N ALA A 59 -4.88 -0.35 4.86
CA ALA A 59 -4.01 0.74 5.27
C ALA A 59 -3.62 1.51 4.03
N ALA A 60 -3.15 2.74 4.22
CA ALA A 60 -2.70 3.57 3.11
C ALA A 60 -1.23 3.89 3.34
N HIS A 61 -0.42 3.69 2.32
CA HIS A 61 1.01 3.93 2.42
C HIS A 61 1.54 4.58 1.17
N ARG A 62 2.63 5.30 1.30
CA ARG A 62 3.33 5.80 0.14
C ARG A 62 4.09 4.64 -0.48
N ALA A 63 4.43 4.78 -1.75
CA ALA A 63 5.18 3.74 -2.43
C ALA A 63 6.48 3.42 -1.71
N GLU A 64 7.14 4.43 -1.14
CA GLU A 64 8.42 4.19 -0.48
C GLU A 64 8.29 3.28 0.73
N ALA A 65 7.12 3.21 1.31
CA ALA A 65 6.91 2.38 2.49
C ALA A 65 6.59 0.94 2.13
N LEU A 66 6.41 0.65 0.87
CA LEU A 66 6.02 -0.69 0.43
C LEU A 66 7.18 -1.37 -0.26
N SER A 67 7.21 -2.68 -0.18
CA SER A 67 8.19 -3.48 -0.90
C SER A 67 7.46 -4.62 -1.59
N PRO A 68 7.94 -5.06 -2.73
CA PRO A 68 7.31 -6.20 -3.38
C PRO A 68 7.44 -7.43 -2.49
N ALA A 69 6.33 -8.11 -2.30
CA ALA A 69 6.35 -9.31 -1.47
C ALA A 69 6.50 -10.51 -2.38
N ARG A 70 7.55 -10.53 -3.18
CA ARG A 70 7.76 -11.57 -4.07
C ARG A 70 8.78 -12.43 -3.62
N PRO A 71 8.50 -13.42 -3.05
CA PRO A 71 9.47 -14.29 -2.52
C PRO A 71 10.27 -14.81 -3.58
N GLY A 72 11.38 -14.67 -3.47
CA GLY A 72 12.22 -15.31 -4.25
C GLY A 72 12.06 -15.36 -5.64
N GLN A 73 11.39 -14.91 -6.08
CA GLN A 73 11.15 -15.01 -7.21
C GLN A 73 11.97 -14.73 -7.91
N ALA A 74 12.27 -14.78 -8.02
CA ALA A 74 13.12 -14.40 -8.64
C ALA A 74 13.27 -14.51 -9.40
#